data_1fde8ed7283a1dada144ffc6b0f5696a
#
_entry.id   1fde8ed7283a1dada144ffc6b0f5696a
#
_cell.length_a   1.000
_cell.length_b   1.000
_cell.length_c   1.000
_cell.angle_alpha   90.00
_cell.angle_beta   90.00
_cell.angle_gamma   90.00
#
_symmetry.space_group_name_H-M   'P 1'
#
loop_
_entity.id
_entity.type
_entity.pdbx_description
1 polymer ?
#
loop_
_entity_poly.entity_id
_entity_poly.type
_entity_poly.pdbx_seq_one_letter_code
_entity_poly.pdbx_strand_id
1 'polypeptide(L)'
;DAVVQAKNQLTTDAKQANRNDLEKLFDGQIATLKDRGTPEQIVEIFQNQKGAVVKKAAEMAIGDGNIPFLPVTPRSFRSPYDLMAMVKNGGKVGYTYLNPTQISDVVDAPQEPYYIYDVEDGESTRGKSPKNAEKIIKQQKRSPLTAAEVMALTTHTDVLSKHYVWATGSRFERADLVLIVCLGTGDRPLLSWFYVGHSLDHWGAASCGSR
;
A
#
# COMPACT_ATOMS: atom_id res chain seq x y z
N ASP A 1 7.51 -8.38 -44.38
CA ASP A 1 7.92 -7.06 -43.83
C ASP A 1 6.75 -6.26 -43.27
N ALA A 2 5.60 -6.10 -43.98
CA ALA A 2 4.45 -5.33 -43.49
C ALA A 2 3.84 -5.93 -42.18
N VAL A 3 3.77 -7.25 -42.07
CA VAL A 3 3.24 -7.92 -40.86
C VAL A 3 4.15 -7.68 -39.65
N VAL A 4 5.47 -7.71 -39.83
CA VAL A 4 6.46 -7.43 -38.78
C VAL A 4 6.38 -5.97 -38.34
N GLN A 5 6.23 -5.04 -39.30
CA GLN A 5 6.07 -3.61 -39.00
C GLN A 5 4.76 -3.35 -38.27
N ALA A 6 3.64 -3.94 -38.67
CA ALA A 6 2.35 -3.81 -37.99
C ALA A 6 2.40 -4.38 -36.57
N LYS A 7 3.04 -5.53 -36.35
CA LYS A 7 3.23 -6.12 -35.03
C LYS A 7 4.10 -5.25 -34.13
N ASN A 8 5.18 -4.68 -34.66
CA ASN A 8 6.06 -3.77 -33.93
C ASN A 8 5.31 -2.48 -33.55
N GLN A 9 4.50 -1.93 -34.46
CA GLN A 9 3.69 -0.75 -34.18
C GLN A 9 2.66 -1.03 -33.09
N LEU A 10 1.90 -2.12 -33.16
CA LEU A 10 0.94 -2.52 -32.12
C LEU A 10 1.62 -2.70 -30.75
N THR A 11 2.81 -3.27 -30.73
CA THR A 11 3.57 -3.41 -29.46
C THR A 11 4.01 -2.05 -28.90
N THR A 12 4.40 -1.13 -29.78
CA THR A 12 4.79 0.22 -29.38
C THR A 12 3.60 1.01 -28.86
N ASP A 13 2.45 0.92 -29.54
CA ASP A 13 1.21 1.60 -29.16
C ASP A 13 0.68 1.07 -27.81
N ALA A 14 0.74 -0.25 -27.56
CA ALA A 14 0.36 -0.87 -26.31
C ALA A 14 1.28 -0.42 -25.15
N LYS A 15 2.60 -0.34 -25.37
CA LYS A 15 3.54 0.17 -24.37
C LYS A 15 3.30 1.63 -24.04
N GLN A 16 2.99 2.46 -25.05
CA GLN A 16 2.70 3.88 -24.84
C GLN A 16 1.38 4.06 -24.10
N ALA A 17 0.32 3.28 -24.42
CA ALA A 17 -0.95 3.31 -23.71
C ALA A 17 -0.77 2.92 -22.23
N ASN A 18 -0.03 1.85 -21.95
CA ASN A 18 0.29 1.44 -20.58
C ASN A 18 1.03 2.55 -19.82
N ARG A 19 2.02 3.19 -20.43
CA ARG A 19 2.75 4.30 -19.82
C ARG A 19 1.85 5.47 -19.49
N ASN A 20 0.94 5.85 -20.39
CA ASN A 20 -0.01 6.94 -20.15
C ASN A 20 -0.95 6.63 -18.97
N ASP A 21 -1.39 5.38 -18.83
CA ASP A 21 -2.22 4.97 -17.70
C ASP A 21 -1.44 5.01 -16.37
N LEU A 22 -0.17 4.60 -16.36
CA LEU A 22 0.69 4.72 -15.18
C LEU A 22 0.96 6.19 -14.80
N GLU A 23 1.14 7.09 -15.77
CA GLU A 23 1.28 8.53 -15.50
C GLU A 23 0.00 9.12 -14.90
N LYS A 24 -1.18 8.75 -15.41
CA LYS A 24 -2.47 9.16 -14.83
C LYS A 24 -2.65 8.63 -13.40
N LEU A 25 -2.29 7.36 -13.15
CA LEU A 25 -2.32 6.79 -11.81
C LEU A 25 -1.42 7.60 -10.86
N PHE A 26 -0.20 7.90 -11.29
CA PHE A 26 0.74 8.71 -10.52
C PHE A 26 0.15 10.09 -10.17
N ASP A 27 -0.34 10.81 -11.15
CA ASP A 27 -0.91 12.16 -10.96
C ASP A 27 -2.15 12.11 -10.05
N GLY A 28 -2.97 11.08 -10.17
CA GLY A 28 -4.11 10.84 -9.28
C GLY A 28 -3.69 10.59 -7.82
N GLN A 29 -2.61 9.84 -7.60
CA GLN A 29 -2.07 9.61 -6.27
C GLN A 29 -1.49 10.90 -5.66
N ILE A 30 -0.79 11.72 -6.45
CA ILE A 30 -0.31 13.03 -6.00
C ILE A 30 -1.48 13.95 -5.62
N ALA A 31 -2.54 13.98 -6.43
CA ALA A 31 -3.75 14.74 -6.12
C ALA A 31 -4.40 14.27 -4.80
N THR A 32 -4.46 12.96 -4.56
CA THR A 32 -4.95 12.39 -3.31
C THR A 32 -4.10 12.83 -2.12
N LEU A 33 -2.78 12.79 -2.22
CA LEU A 33 -1.89 13.25 -1.14
C LEU A 33 -2.15 14.71 -0.77
N LYS A 34 -2.30 15.60 -1.77
CA LYS A 34 -2.63 17.02 -1.58
C LYS A 34 -4.00 17.20 -0.91
N ASP A 35 -5.04 16.52 -1.43
CA ASP A 35 -6.40 16.55 -0.87
C ASP A 35 -6.46 16.07 0.59
N ARG A 36 -5.61 15.11 0.94
CA ARG A 36 -5.52 14.54 2.30
C ARG A 36 -4.60 15.30 3.24
N GLY A 37 -4.04 16.44 2.81
CA GLY A 37 -3.25 17.34 3.65
C GLY A 37 -1.80 16.87 3.89
N THR A 38 -1.20 16.19 2.94
CA THR A 38 0.24 15.91 2.96
C THR A 38 1.01 17.22 2.82
N PRO A 39 2.01 17.51 3.68
CA PRO A 39 2.86 18.69 3.55
C PRO A 39 3.50 18.79 2.16
N GLU A 40 3.57 20.02 1.61
CA GLU A 40 4.05 20.26 0.24
C GLU A 40 5.46 19.71 0.02
N GLN A 41 6.36 19.83 1.01
CA GLN A 41 7.73 19.30 0.90
C GLN A 41 7.75 17.77 0.68
N ILE A 42 6.82 17.03 1.29
CA ILE A 42 6.69 15.57 1.10
C ILE A 42 6.11 15.29 -0.28
N VAL A 43 5.13 16.06 -0.71
CA VAL A 43 4.52 15.93 -2.05
C VAL A 43 5.58 16.15 -3.13
N GLU A 44 6.44 17.17 -2.99
CA GLU A 44 7.53 17.45 -3.92
C GLU A 44 8.52 16.28 -4.03
N ILE A 45 8.86 15.62 -2.90
CA ILE A 45 9.72 14.43 -2.92
C ILE A 45 9.10 13.34 -3.79
N PHE A 46 7.79 13.07 -3.66
CA PHE A 46 7.09 12.10 -4.50
C PHE A 46 7.04 12.54 -5.96
N GLN A 47 6.70 13.79 -6.25
CA GLN A 47 6.62 14.31 -7.62
C GLN A 47 7.93 14.17 -8.38
N ASN A 48 9.07 14.41 -7.71
CA ASN A 48 10.40 14.28 -8.29
C ASN A 48 10.76 12.84 -8.69
N GLN A 49 10.04 11.83 -8.19
CA GLN A 49 10.24 10.42 -8.51
C GLN A 49 9.43 9.94 -9.74
N LYS A 50 8.54 10.77 -10.33
CA LYS A 50 7.59 10.35 -11.37
C LYS A 50 8.24 9.55 -12.50
N GLY A 51 9.30 10.08 -13.09
CA GLY A 51 9.96 9.42 -14.23
C GLY A 51 10.50 8.03 -13.90
N ALA A 52 11.15 7.88 -12.75
CA ALA A 52 11.70 6.62 -12.28
C ALA A 52 10.60 5.61 -11.92
N VAL A 53 9.54 6.06 -11.24
CA VAL A 53 8.41 5.22 -10.80
C VAL A 53 7.64 4.66 -12.00
N VAL A 54 7.25 5.53 -12.93
CA VAL A 54 6.52 5.12 -14.13
C VAL A 54 7.36 4.16 -15.00
N LYS A 55 8.65 4.45 -15.17
CA LYS A 55 9.56 3.57 -15.90
C LYS A 55 9.66 2.20 -15.24
N LYS A 56 9.93 2.14 -13.93
CA LYS A 56 10.03 0.87 -13.18
C LYS A 56 8.75 0.06 -13.28
N ALA A 57 7.59 0.68 -13.08
CA ALA A 57 6.31 -0.01 -13.18
C ALA A 57 6.01 -0.54 -14.59
N ALA A 58 6.39 0.21 -15.64
CA ALA A 58 6.22 -0.22 -17.02
C ALA A 58 7.09 -1.43 -17.41
N GLU A 59 8.23 -1.60 -16.73
CA GLU A 59 9.19 -2.69 -16.97
C GLU A 59 8.92 -3.93 -16.08
N MET A 60 8.13 -3.77 -15.01
CA MET A 60 7.82 -4.87 -14.08
C MET A 60 6.65 -5.73 -14.58
N ALA A 61 6.66 -7.00 -14.20
CA ALA A 61 5.47 -7.84 -14.23
C ALA A 61 4.59 -7.51 -13.01
N ILE A 62 3.48 -6.85 -13.26
CA ILE A 62 2.47 -6.56 -12.24
C ILE A 62 1.45 -7.71 -12.22
N GLY A 63 1.16 -8.25 -11.04
CA GLY A 63 0.14 -9.28 -10.87
C GLY A 63 -1.25 -8.80 -11.27
N ASP A 64 -2.08 -9.71 -11.72
CA ASP A 64 -3.46 -9.38 -12.11
C ASP A 64 -4.24 -8.83 -10.91
N GLY A 65 -4.87 -7.67 -11.10
CA GLY A 65 -5.59 -6.95 -10.05
C GLY A 65 -4.70 -6.20 -9.03
N ASN A 66 -3.38 -6.35 -9.09
CA ASN A 66 -2.46 -5.63 -8.21
C ASN A 66 -2.32 -4.16 -8.62
N ILE A 67 -2.05 -3.31 -7.64
CA ILE A 67 -1.78 -1.89 -7.86
C ILE A 67 -0.33 -1.74 -8.33
N PRO A 68 -0.07 -1.08 -9.47
CA PRO A 68 1.28 -0.98 -10.02
C PRO A 68 2.30 -0.37 -9.07
N PHE A 69 1.92 0.69 -8.35
CA PHE A 69 2.74 1.35 -7.32
C PHE A 69 1.89 2.17 -6.36
N LEU A 70 2.43 2.42 -5.16
CA LEU A 70 1.83 3.30 -4.15
C LEU A 70 2.91 4.19 -3.50
N PRO A 71 2.64 5.50 -3.29
CA PRO A 71 3.49 6.39 -2.52
C PRO A 71 3.35 6.10 -1.02
N VAL A 72 4.46 5.96 -0.32
CA VAL A 72 4.51 5.69 1.12
C VAL A 72 5.30 6.77 1.84
N THR A 73 4.65 7.45 2.78
CA THR A 73 5.32 8.33 3.73
C THR A 73 5.73 7.52 4.96
N PRO A 74 7.03 7.36 5.24
CA PRO A 74 7.49 6.60 6.40
C PRO A 74 7.05 7.24 7.73
N ARG A 75 6.95 6.42 8.77
CA ARG A 75 6.62 6.88 10.14
C ARG A 75 7.69 7.80 10.74
N SER A 76 8.90 7.82 10.19
CA SER A 76 9.95 8.79 10.50
C SER A 76 9.65 10.21 9.99
N PHE A 77 8.81 10.36 8.96
CA PHE A 77 8.38 11.64 8.38
C PHE A 77 7.05 12.14 8.91
N ARG A 78 6.11 11.24 9.17
CA ARG A 78 4.80 11.59 9.74
C ARG A 78 4.37 10.54 10.77
N SER A 79 3.80 11.01 11.86
CA SER A 79 3.28 10.13 12.91
C SER A 79 2.15 9.22 12.40
N PRO A 80 1.90 8.06 13.00
CA PRO A 80 0.72 7.25 12.72
C PRO A 80 -0.60 8.00 12.91
N TYR A 81 -0.65 9.00 13.78
CA TYR A 81 -1.82 9.87 13.95
C TYR A 81 -2.10 10.69 12.68
N ASP A 82 -1.07 11.32 12.12
CA ASP A 82 -1.18 12.09 10.88
C ASP A 82 -1.46 11.21 9.67
N LEU A 83 -0.82 10.03 9.60
CA LEU A 83 -1.05 9.08 8.50
C LEU A 83 -2.48 8.52 8.53
N MET A 84 -3.01 8.18 9.71
CA MET A 84 -4.39 7.74 9.84
C MET A 84 -5.40 8.84 9.56
N ALA A 85 -5.07 10.09 9.83
CA ALA A 85 -5.94 11.22 9.48
C ALA A 85 -6.14 11.38 7.96
N MET A 86 -5.26 10.82 7.13
CA MET A 86 -5.39 10.77 5.68
C MET A 86 -6.34 9.66 5.20
N VAL A 87 -6.54 8.61 5.98
CA VAL A 87 -7.44 7.50 5.64
C VAL A 87 -8.88 7.95 5.90
N LYS A 88 -9.74 7.80 4.89
CA LYS A 88 -11.16 8.18 5.00
C LYS A 88 -12.07 7.01 4.59
N ASN A 89 -13.21 6.89 5.26
CA ASN A 89 -14.28 5.98 4.89
C ASN A 89 -15.63 6.74 4.96
N GLY A 90 -16.31 6.92 3.81
CA GLY A 90 -17.55 7.69 3.75
C GLY A 90 -17.43 9.11 4.32
N GLY A 91 -16.29 9.79 4.11
CA GLY A 91 -15.97 11.11 4.66
C GLY A 91 -15.50 11.11 6.12
N LYS A 92 -15.56 9.99 6.82
CA LYS A 92 -15.10 9.85 8.21
C LYS A 92 -13.60 9.66 8.24
N VAL A 93 -12.91 10.49 9.02
CA VAL A 93 -11.45 10.53 9.15
C VAL A 93 -10.96 9.43 10.10
N GLY A 94 -9.89 8.75 9.69
CA GLY A 94 -9.25 7.71 10.47
C GLY A 94 -8.53 8.23 11.73
N TYR A 95 -8.21 7.30 12.64
CA TYR A 95 -7.54 7.59 13.89
C TYR A 95 -6.78 6.37 14.43
N THR A 96 -5.97 6.59 15.47
CA THR A 96 -5.36 5.54 16.28
C THR A 96 -5.14 6.03 17.71
N TYR A 97 -5.09 5.08 18.66
CA TYR A 97 -4.71 5.33 20.06
C TYR A 97 -3.31 4.77 20.37
N LEU A 98 -2.67 4.14 19.40
CA LEU A 98 -1.42 3.44 19.62
C LEU A 98 -0.28 4.44 19.83
N ASN A 99 0.57 4.15 20.82
CA ASN A 99 1.80 4.91 21.00
C ASN A 99 2.78 4.60 19.85
N PRO A 100 3.21 5.61 19.07
CA PRO A 100 4.09 5.40 17.92
C PRO A 100 5.42 4.71 18.28
N THR A 101 5.93 4.93 19.48
CA THR A 101 7.19 4.34 19.95
C THR A 101 7.11 2.82 20.18
N GLN A 102 5.90 2.28 20.26
CA GLN A 102 5.63 0.84 20.43
C GLN A 102 5.41 0.12 19.10
N ILE A 103 5.46 0.83 17.96
CA ILE A 103 5.34 0.26 16.63
C ILE A 103 6.74 0.04 16.06
N SER A 104 7.04 -1.20 15.67
CA SER A 104 8.28 -1.59 15.00
C SER A 104 8.01 -2.31 13.69
N ASP A 105 8.85 -2.10 12.69
CA ASP A 105 8.79 -2.84 11.44
C ASP A 105 9.70 -4.08 11.55
N VAL A 106 9.21 -5.22 11.03
CA VAL A 106 9.93 -6.50 11.00
C VAL A 106 10.45 -6.84 9.61
N VAL A 107 10.30 -5.91 8.68
CA VAL A 107 10.88 -5.91 7.34
C VAL A 107 11.64 -4.63 7.11
N ASP A 108 12.68 -4.69 6.27
CA ASP A 108 13.42 -3.50 5.88
C ASP A 108 12.55 -2.62 4.97
N ALA A 109 12.39 -1.35 5.34
CA ALA A 109 11.67 -0.35 4.58
C ALA A 109 12.47 0.96 4.51
N PRO A 110 12.43 1.69 3.40
CA PRO A 110 13.09 2.99 3.29
C PRO A 110 12.61 3.98 4.36
N GLN A 111 13.52 4.86 4.79
CA GLN A 111 13.24 5.88 5.82
C GLN A 111 12.88 7.24 5.23
N GLU A 112 13.06 7.42 3.92
CA GLU A 112 12.62 8.58 3.14
C GLU A 112 11.32 8.25 2.40
N PRO A 113 10.48 9.23 1.95
CA PRO A 113 9.31 8.96 1.14
C PRO A 113 9.64 8.16 -0.12
N TYR A 114 8.95 7.04 -0.33
CA TYR A 114 9.27 6.03 -1.35
C TYR A 114 8.02 5.45 -2.00
N TYR A 115 8.22 4.64 -3.04
CA TYR A 115 7.16 3.87 -3.68
C TYR A 115 7.35 2.37 -3.44
N ILE A 116 6.23 1.67 -3.22
CA ILE A 116 6.15 0.22 -3.28
C ILE A 116 5.47 -0.19 -4.58
N TYR A 117 5.81 -1.37 -5.09
CA TYR A 117 5.39 -1.82 -6.43
C TYR A 117 4.70 -3.18 -6.36
N ASP A 118 3.82 -3.44 -7.36
CA ASP A 118 3.06 -4.68 -7.47
C ASP A 118 2.35 -5.00 -6.15
N VAL A 119 1.44 -4.12 -5.74
CA VAL A 119 0.80 -4.18 -4.42
C VAL A 119 -0.48 -5.01 -4.49
N GLU A 120 -0.50 -6.09 -3.71
CA GLU A 120 -1.68 -6.93 -3.48
C GLU A 120 -2.35 -6.49 -2.17
N ASP A 121 -3.65 -6.24 -2.20
CA ASP A 121 -4.40 -5.55 -1.13
C ASP A 121 -4.78 -6.44 0.07
N GLY A 122 -4.48 -7.74 0.03
CA GLY A 122 -4.81 -8.72 1.06
C GLY A 122 -5.97 -9.66 0.68
N GLU A 123 -6.59 -9.47 -0.49
CA GLU A 123 -7.70 -10.31 -0.94
C GLU A 123 -7.29 -11.79 -1.02
N SER A 124 -6.09 -12.09 -1.51
CA SER A 124 -5.59 -13.47 -1.66
C SER A 124 -5.38 -14.21 -0.34
N THR A 125 -5.30 -13.49 0.77
CA THR A 125 -5.08 -14.05 2.12
C THR A 125 -6.27 -13.86 3.05
N ARG A 126 -7.44 -13.46 2.54
CA ARG A 126 -8.65 -13.29 3.36
C ARG A 126 -8.98 -14.55 4.14
N GLY A 127 -9.42 -14.36 5.37
CA GLY A 127 -9.74 -15.46 6.30
C GLY A 127 -8.52 -16.18 6.88
N LYS A 128 -7.29 -15.78 6.52
CA LYS A 128 -6.08 -16.35 7.10
C LYS A 128 -5.62 -15.51 8.29
N SER A 129 -5.13 -16.19 9.33
CA SER A 129 -4.45 -15.49 10.41
C SER A 129 -3.16 -14.83 9.89
N PRO A 130 -2.68 -13.74 10.52
CA PRO A 130 -1.41 -13.11 10.15
C PRO A 130 -0.26 -14.11 10.00
N LYS A 131 -0.13 -15.04 10.95
CA LYS A 131 0.89 -16.10 10.93
C LYS A 131 0.83 -16.98 9.67
N ASN A 132 -0.37 -17.31 9.21
CA ASN A 132 -0.55 -18.12 7.99
C ASN A 132 -0.41 -17.29 6.72
N ALA A 133 -0.90 -16.04 6.72
CA ALA A 133 -0.74 -15.11 5.62
C ALA A 133 0.74 -14.80 5.35
N GLU A 134 1.55 -14.59 6.38
CA GLU A 134 3.02 -14.38 6.25
C GLU A 134 3.70 -15.56 5.54
N LYS A 135 3.30 -16.80 5.84
CA LYS A 135 3.84 -17.98 5.15
C LYS A 135 3.49 -17.96 3.66
N ILE A 136 2.23 -17.63 3.32
CA ILE A 136 1.76 -17.55 1.93
C ILE A 136 2.54 -16.46 1.18
N ILE A 137 2.63 -15.26 1.76
CA ILE A 137 3.36 -14.12 1.19
C ILE A 137 4.82 -14.49 0.92
N LYS A 138 5.48 -15.16 1.88
CA LYS A 138 6.87 -15.62 1.74
C LYS A 138 7.01 -16.68 0.64
N GLN A 139 6.08 -17.64 0.54
CA GLN A 139 6.07 -18.64 -0.53
C GLN A 139 5.93 -18.02 -1.91
N GLN A 140 5.17 -16.94 -2.02
CA GLN A 140 5.01 -16.13 -3.24
C GLN A 140 6.23 -15.23 -3.53
N LYS A 141 7.27 -15.24 -2.69
CA LYS A 141 8.44 -14.35 -2.77
C LYS A 141 8.09 -12.87 -2.75
N ARG A 142 7.02 -12.55 -2.04
CA ARG A 142 6.55 -11.18 -1.82
C ARG A 142 6.95 -10.69 -0.42
N SER A 143 6.86 -9.40 -0.20
CA SER A 143 7.14 -8.79 1.09
C SER A 143 5.84 -8.31 1.77
N PRO A 144 5.61 -8.63 3.05
CA PRO A 144 4.45 -8.14 3.78
C PRO A 144 4.53 -6.61 3.97
N LEU A 145 3.38 -5.94 3.92
CA LEU A 145 3.33 -4.50 4.10
C LEU A 145 3.53 -4.10 5.56
N THR A 146 4.28 -3.00 5.76
CA THR A 146 4.40 -2.31 7.06
C THR A 146 3.13 -1.51 7.40
N ALA A 147 3.05 -1.01 8.63
CA ALA A 147 1.95 -0.14 9.05
C ALA A 147 1.82 1.12 8.16
N ALA A 148 2.95 1.77 7.83
CA ALA A 148 2.96 2.93 6.93
C ALA A 148 2.45 2.59 5.53
N GLU A 149 2.83 1.43 5.01
CA GLU A 149 2.42 0.95 3.69
C GLU A 149 0.92 0.57 3.66
N VAL A 150 0.38 -0.03 4.73
CA VAL A 150 -1.06 -0.31 4.82
C VAL A 150 -1.86 0.99 4.98
N MET A 151 -1.37 1.98 5.76
CA MET A 151 -2.01 3.30 5.82
C MET A 151 -1.99 4.00 4.46
N ALA A 152 -0.92 3.87 3.66
CA ALA A 152 -0.88 4.36 2.28
C ALA A 152 -1.89 3.63 1.39
N LEU A 153 -1.97 2.30 1.45
CA LEU A 153 -2.93 1.50 0.71
C LEU A 153 -4.37 1.95 1.00
N THR A 154 -4.72 2.09 2.27
CA THR A 154 -6.07 2.51 2.70
C THR A 154 -6.36 4.00 2.44
N THR A 155 -5.35 4.82 2.22
CA THR A 155 -5.49 6.22 1.79
C THR A 155 -5.83 6.32 0.30
N HIS A 156 -5.21 5.48 -0.54
CA HIS A 156 -5.28 5.55 -2.00
C HIS A 156 -6.31 4.60 -2.63
N THR A 157 -6.97 3.76 -1.83
CA THR A 157 -7.96 2.78 -2.32
C THR A 157 -9.21 2.75 -1.44
N ASP A 158 -10.22 2.05 -1.91
CA ASP A 158 -11.46 1.77 -1.18
C ASP A 158 -11.44 0.39 -0.47
N VAL A 159 -10.25 -0.17 -0.23
CA VAL A 159 -10.10 -1.54 0.29
C VAL A 159 -10.91 -1.80 1.57
N LEU A 160 -11.06 -0.80 2.45
CA LEU A 160 -11.84 -0.93 3.69
C LEU A 160 -13.35 -1.14 3.45
N SER A 161 -13.85 -0.88 2.22
CA SER A 161 -15.21 -1.24 1.82
C SER A 161 -15.36 -2.73 1.50
N LYS A 162 -14.26 -3.44 1.30
CA LYS A 162 -14.18 -4.85 0.90
C LYS A 162 -13.74 -5.74 2.05
N HIS A 163 -12.64 -5.39 2.69
CA HIS A 163 -12.05 -6.12 3.82
C HIS A 163 -11.08 -5.24 4.62
N TYR A 164 -10.73 -5.70 5.82
CA TYR A 164 -9.71 -5.06 6.66
C TYR A 164 -8.33 -5.61 6.33
N VAL A 165 -7.29 -4.80 6.58
CA VAL A 165 -5.95 -5.07 6.08
C VAL A 165 -4.94 -5.21 7.21
N TRP A 166 -4.37 -6.42 7.34
CA TRP A 166 -3.24 -6.70 8.22
C TRP A 166 -1.95 -6.06 7.69
N ALA A 167 -1.23 -5.39 8.57
CA ALA A 167 0.12 -4.89 8.34
C ALA A 167 1.14 -5.87 8.94
N THR A 168 1.28 -7.05 8.31
CA THR A 168 2.11 -8.13 8.86
C THR A 168 3.62 -7.84 8.79
N GLY A 169 4.03 -6.76 8.11
CA GLY A 169 5.38 -6.22 8.14
C GLY A 169 5.71 -5.40 9.38
N SER A 170 4.76 -5.20 10.30
CA SER A 170 4.95 -4.43 11.54
C SER A 170 4.40 -5.17 12.76
N ARG A 171 4.90 -4.77 13.95
CA ARG A 171 4.47 -5.28 15.26
C ARG A 171 4.16 -4.11 16.20
N PHE A 172 3.29 -4.39 17.18
CA PHE A 172 2.98 -3.47 18.27
C PHE A 172 3.47 -4.10 19.60
N GLU A 173 4.38 -3.42 20.30
CA GLU A 173 5.01 -3.86 21.56
C GLU A 173 5.73 -5.21 21.49
N ARG A 174 5.06 -6.27 21.06
CA ARG A 174 5.53 -7.65 21.11
C ARG A 174 5.42 -8.35 19.76
N ALA A 175 6.21 -9.39 19.56
CA ALA A 175 6.25 -10.16 18.31
C ALA A 175 4.93 -10.85 17.94
N ASP A 176 4.06 -11.10 18.92
CA ASP A 176 2.76 -11.74 18.72
C ASP A 176 1.58 -10.78 18.49
N LEU A 177 1.84 -9.46 18.50
CA LEU A 177 0.84 -8.42 18.23
C LEU A 177 1.06 -7.78 16.85
N VAL A 178 0.14 -8.00 15.93
CA VAL A 178 0.19 -7.53 14.55
C VAL A 178 -0.77 -6.36 14.35
N LEU A 179 -0.32 -5.37 13.61
CA LEU A 179 -1.12 -4.19 13.29
C LEU A 179 -2.16 -4.49 12.19
N ILE A 180 -3.26 -3.76 12.24
CA ILE A 180 -4.34 -3.83 11.26
C ILE A 180 -4.97 -2.44 11.05
N VAL A 181 -5.37 -2.13 9.83
CA VAL A 181 -6.31 -1.04 9.56
C VAL A 181 -7.68 -1.65 9.33
N CYS A 182 -8.63 -1.28 10.16
CA CYS A 182 -10.00 -1.76 10.18
C CYS A 182 -10.99 -0.58 10.35
N LEU A 183 -12.28 -0.88 10.48
CA LEU A 183 -13.27 0.12 10.89
C LEU A 183 -13.54 -0.01 12.38
N GLY A 184 -13.42 1.09 13.08
CA GLY A 184 -13.75 1.22 14.50
C GLY A 184 -15.14 1.79 14.72
N THR A 185 -15.36 2.40 15.88
CA THR A 185 -16.66 2.98 16.26
C THR A 185 -17.14 4.01 15.24
N GLY A 186 -18.37 3.85 14.80
CA GLY A 186 -19.00 4.74 13.81
C GLY A 186 -18.40 4.62 12.41
N ASP A 187 -17.86 3.46 12.04
CA ASP A 187 -17.23 3.16 10.74
C ASP A 187 -16.05 4.07 10.39
N ARG A 188 -15.38 4.61 11.40
CA ARG A 188 -14.14 5.37 11.22
C ARG A 188 -12.96 4.42 11.01
N PRO A 189 -12.08 4.68 10.04
CA PRO A 189 -10.84 3.91 9.91
C PRO A 189 -10.02 3.95 11.20
N LEU A 190 -9.52 2.82 11.64
CA LEU A 190 -8.76 2.64 12.88
C LEU A 190 -7.51 1.81 12.62
N LEU A 191 -6.35 2.33 13.01
CA LEU A 191 -5.15 1.52 13.18
C LEU A 191 -5.18 0.92 14.59
N SER A 192 -5.22 -0.41 14.65
CA SER A 192 -5.25 -1.20 15.87
C SER A 192 -4.31 -2.38 15.80
N TRP A 193 -4.39 -3.31 16.74
CA TRP A 193 -3.61 -4.54 16.77
C TRP A 193 -4.44 -5.73 17.24
N PHE A 194 -4.02 -6.93 16.82
CA PHE A 194 -4.56 -8.19 17.31
C PHE A 194 -3.47 -9.25 17.38
N TYR A 195 -3.77 -10.38 18.02
CA TYR A 195 -2.83 -11.49 18.10
C TYR A 195 -2.58 -12.13 16.73
N VAL A 196 -1.33 -12.53 16.49
CA VAL A 196 -0.85 -13.14 15.23
C VAL A 196 -1.61 -14.41 14.81
N GLY A 197 -2.29 -15.06 15.75
CA GLY A 197 -3.14 -16.24 15.49
C GLY A 197 -4.60 -15.91 15.20
N HIS A 198 -5.01 -14.64 15.33
CA HIS A 198 -6.41 -14.23 15.14
C HIS A 198 -6.77 -14.19 13.65
N SER A 199 -7.98 -14.61 13.30
CA SER A 199 -8.48 -14.54 11.93
C SER A 199 -9.97 -14.28 11.90
N LEU A 200 -10.41 -13.50 10.90
CA LEU A 200 -11.81 -13.31 10.53
C LEU A 200 -11.92 -13.32 9.00
N ASP A 201 -13.05 -13.78 8.49
CA ASP A 201 -13.26 -14.05 7.06
C ASP A 201 -13.05 -12.82 6.15
N HIS A 202 -13.27 -11.62 6.69
CA HIS A 202 -13.13 -10.35 5.98
C HIS A 202 -11.81 -9.60 6.31
N TRP A 203 -10.79 -10.30 6.82
CA TRP A 203 -9.47 -9.72 7.11
C TRP A 203 -8.40 -10.40 6.26
N GLY A 204 -7.55 -9.63 5.62
CA GLY A 204 -6.48 -10.11 4.75
C GLY A 204 -5.18 -9.35 4.96
N ALA A 205 -4.06 -9.95 4.62
CA ALA A 205 -2.72 -9.37 4.76
C ALA A 205 -2.19 -8.93 3.40
N ALA A 206 -1.94 -7.64 3.27
CA ALA A 206 -1.41 -7.06 2.04
C ALA A 206 0.10 -7.30 1.88
N SER A 207 0.55 -7.29 0.63
CA SER A 207 1.95 -7.52 0.27
C SER A 207 2.38 -6.71 -0.95
N CYS A 208 3.69 -6.57 -1.16
CA CYS A 208 4.25 -5.96 -2.36
C CYS A 208 5.31 -6.84 -3.01
N GLY A 209 5.54 -6.62 -4.30
CA GLY A 209 6.60 -7.30 -5.07
C GLY A 209 7.98 -6.69 -4.78
N SER A 210 8.06 -5.36 -4.59
CA SER A 210 9.30 -4.67 -4.21
C SER A 210 9.04 -3.31 -3.54
N ARG A 211 10.08 -2.79 -2.90
CA ARG A 211 10.20 -1.42 -2.42
C ARG A 211 11.18 -0.64 -3.26
#